data_116e51e7f3b5f6d01e0276e5f219a036
#
_entry.id   116e51e7f3b5f6d01e0276e5f219a036
#
_cell.length_a   1.000
_cell.length_b   1.000
_cell.length_c   1.000
_cell.angle_alpha   90.00
_cell.angle_beta   90.00
_cell.angle_gamma   90.00
#
_symmetry.space_group_name_H-M   'P 1'
#
loop_
_entity.id
_entity.type
_entity.pdbx_description
1 polymer ?
#
loop_
_entity_poly.entity_id
_entity_poly.type
_entity_poly.pdbx_seq_one_letter_code
_entity_poly.pdbx_strand_id
1 'polypeptide(L)'
;MKIFLTIPSWTTPHGGLRVIMEWANRLTKWHEVYLYNLKPERPCDWFEIKPEVKICDIQALWECDCVIFTSPHDVHLFDMVLPHQKVFTFLQMMEHLFQPTNPAWLSDCKKFYTSPYPMFSISEWNMDWMQN
;
A
#
# COMPACT_ATOMS: atom_id res chain seq x y z
N MET A 1 -11.43 11.70 -8.02
CA MET A 1 -11.27 10.29 -8.43
C MET A 1 -11.38 9.39 -7.21
N LYS A 2 -11.62 8.11 -7.43
CA LYS A 2 -11.63 7.08 -6.39
C LYS A 2 -10.24 6.46 -6.26
N ILE A 3 -9.67 6.44 -5.06
CA ILE A 3 -8.32 5.93 -4.79
C ILE A 3 -8.43 4.74 -3.84
N PHE A 4 -7.88 3.60 -4.25
CA PHE A 4 -7.73 2.41 -3.42
C PHE A 4 -6.32 2.38 -2.84
N LEU A 5 -6.22 2.30 -1.52
CA LEU A 5 -4.97 2.32 -0.78
C LEU A 5 -4.88 1.05 0.07
N THR A 6 -3.80 0.29 -0.08
CA THR A 6 -3.59 -0.90 0.73
C THR A 6 -2.83 -0.58 2.02
N ILE A 7 -3.08 -1.37 3.06
CA ILE A 7 -2.21 -1.46 4.23
C ILE A 7 -2.05 -2.93 4.64
N PRO A 8 -0.86 -3.37 5.06
CA PRO A 8 -0.62 -4.78 5.40
C PRO A 8 -1.34 -5.21 6.67
N SER A 9 -1.35 -4.38 7.68
CA SER A 9 -2.10 -4.56 8.94
C SER A 9 -1.95 -3.31 9.79
N TRP A 10 -2.98 -2.92 10.52
CA TRP A 10 -2.92 -1.81 11.49
C TRP A 10 -2.83 -2.27 12.95
N THR A 11 -2.61 -3.56 13.21
CA THR A 11 -2.59 -4.10 14.58
C THR A 11 -1.39 -3.65 15.40
N THR A 12 -0.26 -3.38 14.75
CA THR A 12 0.97 -2.93 15.41
C THR A 12 1.37 -1.56 14.89
N PRO A 13 1.40 -0.52 15.75
CA PRO A 13 1.81 0.81 15.37
C PRO A 13 3.25 0.85 14.84
N HIS A 14 3.45 1.45 13.68
CA HIS A 14 4.77 1.79 13.14
C HIS A 14 4.71 2.96 12.17
N GLY A 15 5.87 3.61 11.94
CA GLY A 15 5.94 4.85 11.17
C GLY A 15 5.40 4.74 9.75
N GLY A 16 5.66 3.64 9.07
CA GLY A 16 5.18 3.42 7.70
C GLY A 16 3.65 3.37 7.61
N LEU A 17 2.97 2.69 8.51
CA LEU A 17 1.51 2.70 8.58
C LEU A 17 0.96 4.09 8.85
N ARG A 18 1.59 4.82 9.76
CA ARG A 18 1.17 6.19 10.06
C ARG A 18 1.20 7.07 8.82
N VAL A 19 2.24 6.96 8.00
CA VAL A 19 2.34 7.72 6.74
C VAL A 19 1.18 7.40 5.80
N ILE A 20 0.85 6.12 5.61
CA ILE A 20 -0.26 5.70 4.74
C ILE A 20 -1.60 6.24 5.26
N MET A 21 -1.85 6.12 6.56
CA MET A 21 -3.09 6.59 7.18
C MET A 21 -3.22 8.11 7.15
N GLU A 22 -2.11 8.84 7.35
CA GLU A 22 -2.08 10.30 7.17
C GLU A 22 -2.40 10.69 5.71
N TRP A 23 -1.89 9.96 4.74
CA TRP A 23 -2.23 10.17 3.34
C TRP A 23 -3.71 9.91 3.07
N ALA A 24 -4.23 8.79 3.56
CA ALA A 24 -5.66 8.50 3.44
C ALA A 24 -6.50 9.66 3.95
N ASN A 25 -6.20 10.15 5.17
CA ASN A 25 -6.90 11.28 5.76
C ASN A 25 -6.76 12.59 4.96
N ARG A 26 -5.59 12.85 4.38
CA ARG A 26 -5.35 14.09 3.62
C ARG A 26 -5.97 14.05 2.23
N LEU A 27 -5.93 12.92 1.56
CA LEU A 27 -6.45 12.75 0.22
C LEU A 27 -7.97 12.92 0.15
N THR A 28 -8.69 12.69 1.25
CA THR A 28 -10.15 12.91 1.32
C THR A 28 -10.58 14.35 1.04
N LYS A 29 -9.66 15.33 1.11
CA LYS A 29 -9.95 16.72 0.73
C LYS A 29 -10.32 16.88 -0.74
N TRP A 30 -9.83 15.98 -1.62
CA TRP A 30 -9.96 16.11 -3.07
C TRP A 30 -10.44 14.83 -3.75
N HIS A 31 -10.40 13.70 -3.05
CA HIS A 31 -10.65 12.37 -3.60
C HIS A 31 -11.53 11.55 -2.66
N GLU A 32 -12.17 10.56 -3.23
CA GLU A 32 -12.84 9.50 -2.49
C GLU A 32 -11.82 8.40 -2.21
N VAL A 33 -11.55 8.13 -0.93
CA VAL A 33 -10.45 7.24 -0.51
C VAL A 33 -11.00 5.97 0.11
N TYR A 34 -10.55 4.85 -0.43
CA TYR A 34 -10.84 3.50 0.04
C TYR A 34 -9.58 2.91 0.64
N LEU A 35 -9.62 2.55 1.93
CA LEU A 35 -8.52 1.97 2.66
C LEU A 35 -8.78 0.48 2.89
N TYR A 36 -7.96 -0.35 2.27
CA TYR A 36 -8.03 -1.80 2.37
C TYR A 36 -6.95 -2.34 3.31
N ASN A 37 -7.38 -2.97 4.41
CA ASN A 37 -6.49 -3.66 5.34
C ASN A 37 -6.44 -5.15 4.99
N LEU A 38 -5.25 -5.65 4.62
CA LEU A 38 -5.05 -7.06 4.27
C LEU A 38 -5.37 -8.01 5.42
N LYS A 39 -5.23 -7.56 6.67
CA LYS A 39 -5.48 -8.35 7.88
C LYS A 39 -6.42 -7.59 8.84
N PRO A 40 -7.73 -7.55 8.56
CA PRO A 40 -8.68 -6.78 9.34
C PRO A 40 -9.07 -7.51 10.64
N GLU A 41 -8.11 -7.77 11.52
CA GLU A 41 -8.33 -8.54 12.75
C GLU A 41 -9.10 -7.75 13.81
N ARG A 42 -8.92 -6.42 13.86
CA ARG A 42 -9.58 -5.52 14.81
C ARG A 42 -9.58 -4.07 14.30
N PRO A 43 -10.44 -3.18 14.83
CA PRO A 43 -10.38 -1.76 14.52
C PRO A 43 -9.02 -1.16 14.88
N CYS A 44 -8.63 -0.11 14.15
CA CYS A 44 -7.47 0.70 14.49
C CYS A 44 -7.79 1.54 15.73
N ASP A 45 -7.02 1.37 16.79
CA ASP A 45 -7.24 2.02 18.10
C ASP A 45 -6.14 3.04 18.47
N TRP A 46 -5.08 3.16 17.68
CA TRP A 46 -3.92 4.01 17.95
C TRP A 46 -3.77 5.20 17.00
N PHE A 47 -4.58 5.26 15.94
CA PHE A 47 -4.57 6.33 14.96
C PHE A 47 -5.99 6.70 14.56
N GLU A 48 -6.28 7.99 14.50
CA GLU A 48 -7.59 8.49 14.09
C GLU A 48 -7.72 8.50 12.57
N ILE A 49 -8.49 7.55 12.04
CA ILE A 49 -8.89 7.52 10.64
C ILE A 49 -10.15 8.36 10.51
N LYS A 50 -10.11 9.38 9.63
CA LYS A 50 -11.25 10.25 9.40
C LYS A 50 -12.46 9.48 8.86
N PRO A 51 -13.69 9.88 9.22
CA PRO A 51 -14.91 9.19 8.76
C PRO A 51 -15.11 9.23 7.24
N GLU A 52 -14.48 10.17 6.54
CA GLU A 52 -14.50 10.26 5.08
C GLU A 52 -13.65 9.18 4.39
N VAL A 53 -12.69 8.58 5.10
CA VAL A 53 -11.94 7.42 4.60
C VAL A 53 -12.82 6.18 4.71
N LYS A 54 -13.10 5.56 3.59
CA LYS A 54 -13.92 4.36 3.52
C LYS A 54 -13.07 3.12 3.79
N ILE A 55 -13.24 2.49 4.93
CA ILE A 55 -12.66 1.17 5.18
C ILE A 55 -13.43 0.16 4.32
N CYS A 56 -12.75 -0.62 3.52
CA CYS A 56 -13.37 -1.44 2.48
C CYS A 56 -12.84 -2.88 2.46
N ASP A 57 -13.55 -3.72 1.73
CA ASP A 57 -13.09 -5.03 1.31
C ASP A 57 -12.42 -4.97 -0.08
N ILE A 58 -11.96 -6.12 -0.58
CA ILE A 58 -11.21 -6.22 -1.83
C ILE A 58 -12.05 -5.84 -3.06
N GLN A 59 -13.38 -5.96 -2.99
CA GLN A 59 -14.27 -5.65 -4.11
C GLN A 59 -14.18 -4.18 -4.52
N ALA A 60 -13.91 -3.29 -3.57
CA ALA A 60 -13.73 -1.87 -3.85
C ALA A 60 -12.56 -1.57 -4.81
N LEU A 61 -11.58 -2.48 -4.95
CA LEU A 61 -10.47 -2.34 -5.88
C LEU A 61 -10.97 -2.09 -7.30
N TRP A 62 -11.98 -2.85 -7.75
CA TRP A 62 -12.49 -2.74 -9.13
C TRP A 62 -13.33 -1.49 -9.40
N GLU A 63 -13.75 -0.78 -8.36
CA GLU A 63 -14.53 0.45 -8.47
C GLU A 63 -13.65 1.72 -8.47
N CYS A 64 -12.34 1.57 -8.24
CA CYS A 64 -11.43 2.69 -8.10
C CYS A 64 -10.70 3.03 -9.39
N ASP A 65 -10.41 4.32 -9.56
CA ASP A 65 -9.67 4.84 -10.73
C ASP A 65 -8.15 4.69 -10.56
N CYS A 66 -7.70 4.69 -9.31
CA CYS A 66 -6.29 4.65 -8.92
C CYS A 66 -6.09 3.64 -7.81
N VAL A 67 -5.02 2.84 -7.91
CA VAL A 67 -4.62 1.84 -6.91
C VAL A 67 -3.20 2.14 -6.47
N ILE A 68 -2.98 2.17 -5.16
CA ILE A 68 -1.65 2.36 -4.58
C ILE A 68 -1.35 1.17 -3.66
N PHE A 69 -0.43 0.34 -4.09
CA PHE A 69 0.09 -0.77 -3.30
C PHE A 69 1.24 -0.29 -2.41
N THR A 70 1.24 -0.66 -1.15
CA THR A 70 2.15 -0.09 -0.16
C THR A 70 3.11 -1.10 0.47
N SER A 71 3.00 -2.37 0.10
CA SER A 71 3.77 -3.45 0.71
C SER A 71 3.99 -4.62 -0.25
N PRO A 72 5.11 -5.37 -0.12
CA PRO A 72 5.29 -6.63 -0.83
C PRO A 72 4.17 -7.66 -0.59
N HIS A 73 3.45 -7.56 0.51
CA HIS A 73 2.25 -8.39 0.74
C HIS A 73 1.15 -8.19 -0.31
N ASP A 74 1.18 -7.07 -1.05
CA ASP A 74 0.17 -6.75 -2.05
C ASP A 74 0.37 -7.44 -3.40
N VAL A 75 1.49 -8.13 -3.62
CA VAL A 75 1.83 -8.69 -4.94
C VAL A 75 0.81 -9.68 -5.47
N HIS A 76 0.05 -10.33 -4.59
CA HIS A 76 -1.04 -11.23 -4.97
C HIS A 76 -2.27 -10.47 -5.53
N LEU A 77 -2.33 -9.15 -5.33
CA LEU A 77 -3.40 -8.30 -5.87
C LEU A 77 -3.05 -7.74 -7.26
N PHE A 78 -1.80 -7.86 -7.71
CA PHE A 78 -1.34 -7.27 -8.97
C PHE A 78 -2.13 -7.76 -10.18
N ASP A 79 -2.51 -9.03 -10.19
CA ASP A 79 -3.29 -9.63 -11.27
C ASP A 79 -4.79 -9.27 -11.21
N MET A 80 -5.22 -8.57 -10.15
CA MET A 80 -6.61 -8.15 -9.96
C MET A 80 -6.91 -6.77 -10.50
N VAL A 81 -5.88 -5.97 -10.83
CA VAL A 81 -6.08 -4.61 -11.34
C VAL A 81 -6.62 -4.62 -12.77
N LEU A 82 -7.44 -3.63 -13.09
CA LEU A 82 -8.05 -3.51 -14.41
C LEU A 82 -7.19 -2.62 -15.34
N PRO A 83 -7.20 -2.84 -16.67
CA PRO A 83 -6.33 -2.11 -17.60
C PRO A 83 -6.50 -0.60 -17.61
N HIS A 84 -7.64 -0.08 -17.21
CA HIS A 84 -7.91 1.36 -17.18
C HIS A 84 -7.47 2.04 -15.88
N GLN A 85 -7.11 1.27 -14.86
CA GLN A 85 -6.72 1.82 -13.57
C GLN A 85 -5.29 2.38 -13.59
N LYS A 86 -5.08 3.48 -12.91
CA LYS A 86 -3.74 4.00 -12.63
C LYS A 86 -3.18 3.27 -11.42
N VAL A 87 -2.09 2.55 -11.59
CA VAL A 87 -1.50 1.74 -10.53
C VAL A 87 -0.12 2.26 -10.16
N PHE A 88 0.15 2.35 -8.87
CA PHE A 88 1.43 2.76 -8.31
C PHE A 88 1.85 1.82 -7.20
N THR A 89 3.16 1.72 -6.99
CA THR A 89 3.75 1.08 -5.81
C THR A 89 4.43 2.12 -4.93
N PHE A 90 4.31 1.96 -3.63
CA PHE A 90 4.93 2.86 -2.66
C PHE A 90 5.98 2.12 -1.84
N LEU A 91 7.24 2.48 -2.03
CA LEU A 91 8.37 1.92 -1.31
C LEU A 91 8.68 2.76 -0.08
N GLN A 92 8.49 2.19 1.10
CA GLN A 92 8.78 2.86 2.37
C GLN A 92 10.20 2.58 2.85
N MET A 93 10.70 1.36 2.63
CA MET A 93 12.03 0.92 3.07
C MET A 93 12.45 -0.36 2.34
N MET A 94 13.62 -0.88 2.70
CA MET A 94 14.15 -2.14 2.16
C MET A 94 13.46 -3.33 2.83
N GLU A 95 12.26 -3.64 2.39
CA GLU A 95 11.35 -4.61 3.01
C GLU A 95 11.97 -6.03 3.10
N HIS A 96 12.82 -6.42 2.15
CA HIS A 96 13.49 -7.72 2.14
C HIS A 96 14.42 -7.93 3.36
N LEU A 97 14.88 -6.85 4.00
CA LEU A 97 15.75 -6.93 5.18
C LEU A 97 15.01 -7.36 6.44
N PHE A 98 13.67 -7.29 6.48
CA PHE A 98 12.91 -7.72 7.66
C PHE A 98 12.88 -9.22 7.87
N GLN A 99 12.91 -10.00 6.78
CA GLN A 99 12.90 -11.45 6.83
C GLN A 99 13.88 -12.02 5.80
N PRO A 100 15.21 -11.77 5.97
CA PRO A 100 16.21 -12.07 4.96
C PRO A 100 16.39 -13.58 4.69
N THR A 101 15.88 -14.43 5.54
CA THR A 101 15.96 -15.90 5.41
C THR A 101 14.64 -16.56 5.01
N ASN A 102 13.58 -15.79 4.78
CA ASN A 102 12.27 -16.30 4.37
C ASN A 102 12.15 -16.27 2.84
N PRO A 103 12.22 -17.43 2.12
CA PRO A 103 12.21 -17.45 0.66
C PRO A 103 10.90 -16.90 0.05
N ALA A 104 9.76 -17.15 0.69
CA ALA A 104 8.47 -16.65 0.22
C ALA A 104 8.42 -15.12 0.30
N TRP A 105 8.85 -14.55 1.44
CA TRP A 105 8.96 -13.11 1.62
C TRP A 105 9.90 -12.46 0.61
N LEU A 106 11.09 -13.05 0.41
CA LEU A 106 12.05 -12.55 -0.58
C LEU A 106 11.52 -12.60 -2.02
N SER A 107 10.73 -13.63 -2.35
CA SER A 107 10.05 -13.72 -3.65
C SER A 107 9.03 -12.60 -3.83
N ASP A 108 8.23 -12.31 -2.81
CA ASP A 108 7.24 -11.23 -2.84
C ASP A 108 7.90 -9.86 -2.92
N CYS A 109 8.97 -9.62 -2.15
CA CYS A 109 9.78 -8.41 -2.27
C CYS A 109 10.33 -8.23 -3.68
N LYS A 110 10.88 -9.28 -4.29
CA LYS A 110 11.38 -9.24 -5.66
C LYS A 110 10.28 -8.85 -6.64
N LYS A 111 9.11 -9.49 -6.58
CA LYS A 111 7.97 -9.15 -7.44
C LYS A 111 7.52 -7.71 -7.26
N PHE A 112 7.50 -7.21 -6.02
CA PHE A 112 7.14 -5.84 -5.70
C PHE A 112 8.12 -4.84 -6.31
N TYR A 113 9.43 -5.06 -6.13
CA TYR A 113 10.48 -4.17 -6.64
C TYR A 113 10.61 -4.18 -8.17
N THR A 114 10.31 -5.30 -8.81
CA THR A 114 10.34 -5.43 -10.27
C THR A 114 8.96 -5.27 -10.92
N SER A 115 8.00 -4.71 -10.20
CA SER A 115 6.65 -4.51 -10.72
C SER A 115 6.67 -3.57 -11.94
N PRO A 116 5.72 -3.72 -12.89
CA PRO A 116 5.63 -2.84 -14.04
C PRO A 116 5.04 -1.47 -13.69
N TYR A 117 4.62 -1.27 -12.45
CA TYR A 117 3.95 -0.05 -12.01
C TYR A 117 4.96 1.02 -11.59
N PRO A 118 4.70 2.31 -11.91
CA PRO A 118 5.51 3.39 -11.39
C PRO A 118 5.64 3.32 -9.87
N MET A 119 6.88 3.43 -9.40
CA MET A 119 7.21 3.39 -7.98
C MET A 119 7.59 4.77 -7.48
N PHE A 120 7.15 5.10 -6.28
CA PHE A 120 7.61 6.28 -5.54
C PHE A 120 7.99 5.90 -4.11
N SER A 121 8.80 6.72 -3.48
CA SER A 121 9.32 6.43 -2.15
C SER A 121 9.35 7.67 -1.26
N ILE A 122 9.52 7.43 0.04
CA ILE A 122 9.69 8.48 1.04
C ILE A 122 11.08 9.10 1.05
N SER A 123 12.06 8.50 0.35
CA SER A 123 13.45 9.00 0.35
C SER A 123 14.13 8.76 -0.99
N GLU A 124 15.02 9.69 -1.36
CA GLU A 124 15.91 9.55 -2.52
C GLU A 124 16.83 8.33 -2.38
N TRP A 125 17.30 8.04 -1.18
CA TRP A 125 18.14 6.88 -0.90
C TRP A 125 17.48 5.54 -1.32
N ASN A 126 16.20 5.36 -1.01
CA ASN A 126 15.45 4.18 -1.46
C ASN A 126 15.36 4.12 -2.99
N MET A 127 15.16 5.27 -3.64
CA MET A 127 15.07 5.34 -5.10
C MET A 127 16.41 5.05 -5.77
N ASP A 128 17.49 5.61 -5.24
CA ASP A 128 18.86 5.36 -5.73
C ASP A 128 19.23 3.88 -5.63
N TRP A 129 18.87 3.23 -4.51
CA TRP A 129 19.09 1.80 -4.34
C TRP A 129 18.35 0.95 -5.38
N MET A 130 17.11 1.34 -5.71
CA MET A 130 16.29 0.63 -6.70
C MET A 130 16.80 0.77 -8.13
N GLN A 131 17.59 1.80 -8.43
CA GLN A 131 18.14 2.07 -9.77
C GLN A 131 19.50 1.39 -10.01
N ASN A 132 20.20 0.93 -8.98
CA ASN A 132 21.50 0.25 -9.03
C ASN A 132 21.36 -1.26 -8.82
#